data_a34de80543572d2067267e4143de2a2a
#
_entry.id   a34de80543572d2067267e4143de2a2a
#
_cell.length_a   1.000
_cell.length_b   1.000
_cell.length_c   1.000
_cell.angle_alpha   90.00
_cell.angle_beta   90.00
_cell.angle_gamma   90.00
#
_symmetry.space_group_name_H-M   'P 1'
#
loop_
_entity.id
_entity.type
_entity.pdbx_description
1 polymer ?
#
loop_
_entity_poly.entity_id
_entity_poly.type
_entity_poly.pdbx_seq_one_letter_code
_entity_poly.pdbx_strand_id
1 'polypeptide(L)'
;MPPATLPATIEVDRELVHRLRLAVGRLARRLRQQAEGEITASQISALASVNRLGPITLGRLASVERLRPPTVTRIAAVLEEAGLVVRRLDPDDRRVVRVEITPSGLDLLERVRTRKDAYLAARLATLAPEQLAVLRDATAVIERLLEEEGS
;
A
#
# COMPACT_ATOMS: atom_id res chain seq x y z
N MET A 1 -38.46 -2.72 32.36
CA MET A 1 -37.39 -2.52 31.36
C MET A 1 -37.36 -3.77 30.47
N PRO A 2 -37.71 -3.67 29.19
CA PRO A 2 -37.46 -4.78 28.31
C PRO A 2 -35.94 -4.91 28.10
N PRO A 3 -35.39 -6.14 27.99
CA PRO A 3 -33.96 -6.31 27.71
C PRO A 3 -33.62 -5.70 26.36
N ALA A 4 -32.58 -4.90 26.33
CA ALA A 4 -32.04 -4.36 25.08
C ALA A 4 -31.74 -5.55 24.14
N THR A 5 -32.45 -5.61 23.03
CA THR A 5 -32.19 -6.58 21.96
C THR A 5 -30.79 -6.28 21.43
N LEU A 6 -29.82 -7.12 21.77
CA LEU A 6 -28.52 -7.10 21.12
C LEU A 6 -28.74 -7.18 19.60
N PRO A 7 -28.03 -6.39 18.79
CA PRO A 7 -28.13 -6.51 17.34
C PRO A 7 -27.79 -7.97 16.96
N ALA A 8 -28.63 -8.56 16.10
CA ALA A 8 -28.43 -9.89 15.60
C ALA A 8 -26.99 -9.98 15.10
N THR A 9 -26.19 -10.87 15.69
CA THR A 9 -24.84 -11.16 15.20
C THR A 9 -24.98 -11.62 13.75
N ILE A 10 -24.54 -10.81 12.82
CA ILE A 10 -24.52 -11.17 11.41
C ILE A 10 -23.59 -12.38 11.33
N GLU A 11 -24.17 -13.54 11.08
CA GLU A 11 -23.39 -14.78 10.87
C GLU A 11 -22.60 -14.59 9.56
N VAL A 12 -21.34 -14.18 9.70
CA VAL A 12 -20.46 -13.97 8.55
C VAL A 12 -20.14 -15.35 7.97
N ASP A 13 -20.49 -15.56 6.73
CA ASP A 13 -20.19 -16.79 5.99
C ASP A 13 -18.68 -17.04 5.96
N ARG A 14 -18.24 -18.11 6.66
CA ARG A 14 -16.82 -18.49 6.75
C ARG A 14 -16.22 -18.81 5.38
N GLU A 15 -17.02 -19.33 4.46
CA GLU A 15 -16.56 -19.58 3.09
C GLU A 15 -16.29 -18.29 2.35
N LEU A 16 -17.15 -17.28 2.47
CA LEU A 16 -16.92 -15.96 1.90
C LEU A 16 -15.63 -15.34 2.44
N VAL A 17 -15.42 -15.39 3.76
CA VAL A 17 -14.18 -14.88 4.39
C VAL A 17 -12.95 -15.56 3.79
N HIS A 18 -12.96 -16.88 3.68
CA HIS A 18 -11.83 -17.64 3.15
C HIS A 18 -11.56 -17.29 1.68
N ARG A 19 -12.61 -17.29 0.85
CA ARG A 19 -12.52 -17.02 -0.59
C ARG A 19 -12.05 -15.59 -0.85
N LEU A 20 -12.61 -14.60 -0.13
CA LEU A 20 -12.23 -13.21 -0.26
C LEU A 20 -10.76 -13.00 0.11
N ARG A 21 -10.33 -13.53 1.26
CA ARG A 21 -8.93 -13.46 1.68
C ARG A 21 -7.98 -14.03 0.63
N LEU A 22 -8.30 -15.19 0.07
CA LEU A 22 -7.47 -15.81 -0.97
C LEU A 22 -7.48 -15.02 -2.27
N ALA A 23 -8.63 -14.54 -2.70
CA ALA A 23 -8.77 -13.76 -3.95
C ALA A 23 -7.99 -12.45 -3.87
N VAL A 24 -8.19 -11.69 -2.79
CA VAL A 24 -7.47 -10.42 -2.54
C VAL A 24 -5.96 -10.67 -2.42
N GLY A 25 -5.55 -11.70 -1.68
CA GLY A 25 -4.13 -12.04 -1.52
C GLY A 25 -3.46 -12.41 -2.85
N ARG A 26 -4.13 -13.20 -3.70
CA ARG A 26 -3.64 -13.54 -5.05
C ARG A 26 -3.56 -12.33 -5.96
N LEU A 27 -4.59 -11.49 -5.97
CA LEU A 27 -4.60 -10.26 -6.78
C LEU A 27 -3.48 -9.32 -6.34
N ALA A 28 -3.34 -9.06 -5.04
CA ALA A 28 -2.28 -8.23 -4.50
C ALA A 28 -0.88 -8.75 -4.86
N ARG A 29 -0.67 -10.08 -4.80
CA ARG A 29 0.58 -10.71 -5.24
C ARG A 29 0.86 -10.47 -6.72
N ARG A 30 -0.14 -10.65 -7.58
CA ARG A 30 -0.01 -10.41 -9.04
C ARG A 30 0.36 -8.95 -9.33
N LEU A 31 -0.31 -8.01 -8.67
CA LEU A 31 -0.02 -6.59 -8.81
C LEU A 31 1.41 -6.24 -8.33
N ARG A 32 1.87 -6.84 -7.22
CA ARG A 32 3.26 -6.66 -6.77
C ARG A 32 4.26 -7.17 -7.79
N GLN A 33 4.01 -8.32 -8.43
CA GLN A 33 4.88 -8.86 -9.49
C GLN A 33 4.99 -7.91 -10.70
N GLN A 34 3.96 -7.12 -11.00
CA GLN A 34 4.04 -6.11 -12.06
C GLN A 34 4.93 -4.91 -11.69
N ALA A 35 5.19 -4.72 -10.41
CA ALA A 35 6.04 -3.66 -9.90
C ALA A 35 7.54 -4.05 -9.87
N GLU A 36 7.85 -5.34 -9.86
CA GLU A 36 9.22 -5.85 -9.80
C GLU A 36 9.98 -5.50 -11.08
N GLY A 37 11.23 -5.08 -10.93
CA GLY A 37 12.10 -4.73 -12.04
C GLY A 37 13.35 -3.99 -11.57
N GLU A 38 13.21 -2.74 -11.18
CA GLU A 38 14.35 -1.90 -10.77
C GLU A 38 14.63 -2.00 -9.26
N ILE A 39 13.57 -2.14 -8.45
CA ILE A 39 13.65 -2.24 -6.98
C ILE A 39 12.64 -3.26 -6.44
N THR A 40 12.85 -3.72 -5.21
CA THR A 40 11.99 -4.71 -4.56
C THR A 40 10.64 -4.14 -4.11
N ALA A 41 9.65 -5.01 -3.85
CA ALA A 41 8.35 -4.60 -3.34
C ALA A 41 8.45 -3.83 -2.00
N SER A 42 9.36 -4.23 -1.10
CA SER A 42 9.57 -3.52 0.17
C SER A 42 10.18 -2.12 -0.04
N GLN A 43 11.07 -1.98 -1.02
CA GLN A 43 11.64 -0.68 -1.39
C GLN A 43 10.57 0.24 -2.02
N ILE A 44 9.69 -0.30 -2.87
CA ILE A 44 8.56 0.45 -3.43
C ILE A 44 7.61 0.90 -2.32
N SER A 45 7.29 0.02 -1.36
CA SER A 45 6.44 0.36 -0.22
C SER A 45 7.03 1.51 0.60
N ALA A 46 8.32 1.42 0.96
CA ALA A 46 9.02 2.45 1.69
C ALA A 46 9.05 3.79 0.92
N LEU A 47 9.34 3.74 -0.38
CA LEU A 47 9.36 4.92 -1.25
C LEU A 47 7.98 5.58 -1.33
N ALA A 48 6.90 4.78 -1.43
CA ALA A 48 5.53 5.28 -1.42
C ALA A 48 5.16 5.93 -0.08
N SER A 49 5.62 5.36 1.04
CA SER A 49 5.42 5.96 2.37
C SER A 49 6.17 7.27 2.54
N VAL A 50 7.40 7.36 2.04
CA VAL A 50 8.17 8.63 2.02
C VAL A 50 7.42 9.68 1.17
N ASN A 51 6.89 9.30 0.01
CA ASN A 51 6.11 10.21 -0.83
C ASN A 51 4.85 10.72 -0.12
N ARG A 52 4.09 9.81 0.51
CA ARG A 52 2.81 10.14 1.14
C ARG A 52 2.96 11.00 2.39
N LEU A 53 4.00 10.76 3.19
CA LEU A 53 4.19 11.39 4.49
C LEU A 53 5.12 12.61 4.45
N GLY A 54 5.73 12.89 3.30
CA GLY A 54 6.74 13.94 3.14
C GLY A 54 8.06 13.59 3.83
N PRO A 55 8.93 14.55 4.11
CA PRO A 55 10.18 14.29 4.79
C PRO A 55 9.96 13.56 6.12
N ILE A 56 10.49 12.33 6.24
CA ILE A 56 10.20 11.43 7.35
C ILE A 56 11.51 10.90 7.97
N THR A 57 11.55 10.73 9.30
CA THR A 57 12.67 10.08 9.96
C THR A 57 12.69 8.57 9.71
N LEU A 58 13.86 7.94 9.74
CA LEU A 58 13.96 6.48 9.61
C LEU A 58 13.19 5.72 10.69
N GLY A 59 13.16 6.25 11.92
CA GLY A 59 12.36 5.65 13.01
C GLY A 59 10.87 5.68 12.72
N ARG A 60 10.35 6.80 12.21
CA ARG A 60 8.94 6.91 11.82
C ARG A 60 8.62 6.01 10.63
N LEU A 61 9.52 5.94 9.65
CA LEU A 61 9.35 5.05 8.49
C LEU A 61 9.33 3.58 8.92
N ALA A 62 10.18 3.18 9.87
CA ALA A 62 10.18 1.83 10.44
C ALA A 62 8.84 1.48 11.10
N SER A 63 8.26 2.41 11.84
CA SER A 63 6.95 2.22 12.48
C SER A 63 5.84 2.07 11.43
N VAL A 64 5.82 2.92 10.40
CA VAL A 64 4.81 2.89 9.34
C VAL A 64 4.88 1.60 8.51
N GLU A 65 6.09 1.19 8.14
CA GLU A 65 6.32 -0.04 7.36
C GLU A 65 6.25 -1.32 8.22
N ARG A 66 6.14 -1.19 9.55
CA ARG A 66 6.19 -2.31 10.51
C ARG A 66 7.44 -3.18 10.32
N LEU A 67 8.56 -2.52 10.05
CA LEU A 67 9.86 -3.15 9.86
C LEU A 67 10.83 -2.79 10.99
N ARG A 68 11.85 -3.62 11.16
CA ARG A 68 12.92 -3.34 12.13
C ARG A 68 13.80 -2.18 11.65
N PRO A 69 14.27 -1.28 12.54
CA PRO A 69 15.10 -0.15 12.17
C PRO A 69 16.31 -0.47 11.28
N PRO A 70 17.09 -1.56 11.50
CA PRO A 70 18.20 -1.90 10.62
C PRO A 70 17.76 -2.23 9.19
N THR A 71 16.59 -2.85 9.02
CA THR A 71 16.02 -3.16 7.70
C THR A 71 15.65 -1.88 6.95
N VAL A 72 15.00 -0.93 7.64
CA VAL A 72 14.62 0.36 7.05
C VAL A 72 15.85 1.20 6.70
N THR A 73 16.88 1.20 7.55
CA THR A 73 18.15 1.88 7.28
C THR A 73 18.78 1.36 5.99
N ARG A 74 18.79 0.03 5.79
CA ARG A 74 19.31 -0.59 4.57
C ARG A 74 18.46 -0.25 3.35
N ILE A 75 17.13 -0.31 3.46
CA ILE A 75 16.22 0.09 2.38
C ILE A 75 16.47 1.54 1.99
N ALA A 76 16.53 2.45 2.96
CA ALA A 76 16.78 3.86 2.69
C ALA A 76 18.14 4.11 2.03
N ALA A 77 19.19 3.37 2.43
CA ALA A 77 20.50 3.46 1.80
C ALA A 77 20.46 3.04 0.33
N VAL A 78 19.78 1.93 0.01
CA VAL A 78 19.62 1.47 -1.38
C VAL A 78 18.82 2.48 -2.21
N LEU A 79 17.74 3.04 -1.67
CA LEU A 79 16.94 4.06 -2.36
C LEU A 79 17.74 5.35 -2.59
N GLU A 80 18.59 5.74 -1.65
CA GLU A 80 19.47 6.90 -1.76
C GLU A 80 20.56 6.68 -2.82
N GLU A 81 21.20 5.51 -2.81
CA GLU A 81 22.19 5.13 -3.82
C GLU A 81 21.59 5.11 -5.24
N ALA A 82 20.35 4.69 -5.37
CA ALA A 82 19.60 4.72 -6.63
C ALA A 82 19.09 6.14 -7.00
N GLY A 83 19.33 7.15 -6.16
CA GLY A 83 18.88 8.53 -6.41
C GLY A 83 17.37 8.75 -6.28
N LEU A 84 16.66 7.83 -5.62
CA LEU A 84 15.19 7.87 -5.47
C LEU A 84 14.74 8.64 -4.24
N VAL A 85 15.61 8.74 -3.24
CA VAL A 85 15.44 9.56 -2.04
C VAL A 85 16.73 10.32 -1.74
N VAL A 86 16.62 11.35 -0.92
CA VAL A 86 17.75 12.12 -0.39
C VAL A 86 17.58 12.26 1.12
N ARG A 87 18.71 12.23 1.85
CA ARG A 87 18.73 12.53 3.29
C ARG A 87 19.03 14.00 3.51
N ARG A 88 18.22 14.64 4.34
CA ARG A 88 18.40 16.03 4.75
C ARG A 88 18.39 16.15 6.26
N LEU A 89 19.18 17.08 6.78
CA LEU A 89 19.10 17.45 8.18
C LEU A 89 17.80 18.22 8.42
N ASP A 90 17.15 17.92 9.54
CA ASP A 90 15.98 18.67 9.97
C ASP A 90 16.37 20.14 10.20
N PRO A 91 15.61 21.12 9.68
CA PRO A 91 15.94 22.53 9.84
C PRO A 91 15.87 23.02 11.29
N ASP A 92 15.03 22.38 12.12
CA ASP A 92 14.82 22.77 13.52
C ASP A 92 15.73 22.00 14.49
N ASP A 93 16.11 20.76 14.15
CA ASP A 93 17.05 19.95 14.93
C ASP A 93 18.04 19.20 14.03
N ARG A 94 19.25 19.73 13.90
CA ARG A 94 20.30 19.17 13.05
C ARG A 94 20.81 17.78 13.47
N ARG A 95 20.36 17.27 14.63
CA ARG A 95 20.62 15.89 15.04
C ARG A 95 19.68 14.89 14.40
N VAL A 96 18.59 15.38 13.81
CA VAL A 96 17.57 14.57 13.15
C VAL A 96 17.81 14.58 11.65
N VAL A 97 17.85 13.38 11.06
CA VAL A 97 17.93 13.16 9.61
C VAL A 97 16.56 12.74 9.09
N ARG A 98 16.10 13.39 8.05
CA ARG A 98 14.85 13.05 7.33
C ARG A 98 15.16 12.54 5.94
N VAL A 99 14.34 11.61 5.49
CA VAL A 99 14.35 11.07 4.12
C VAL A 99 13.27 11.75 3.33
N GLU A 100 13.61 12.21 2.15
CA GLU A 100 12.71 12.93 1.22
C GLU A 100 12.79 12.28 -0.15
N ILE A 101 11.65 12.18 -0.85
CA ILE A 101 11.61 11.63 -2.21
C ILE A 101 12.19 12.62 -3.22
N THR A 102 12.89 12.11 -4.23
CA THR A 102 13.40 12.88 -5.36
C THR A 102 12.42 12.86 -6.53
N PRO A 103 12.60 13.75 -7.55
CA PRO A 103 11.84 13.66 -8.79
C PRO A 103 11.97 12.29 -9.47
N SER A 104 13.15 11.67 -9.44
CA SER A 104 13.36 10.30 -9.97
C SER A 104 12.57 9.25 -9.18
N GLY A 105 12.44 9.43 -7.86
CA GLY A 105 11.60 8.57 -7.02
C GLY A 105 10.12 8.70 -7.38
N LEU A 106 9.64 9.91 -7.61
CA LEU A 106 8.25 10.15 -8.06
C LEU A 106 7.98 9.50 -9.42
N ASP A 107 8.89 9.66 -10.38
CA ASP A 107 8.78 9.05 -11.70
C ASP A 107 8.73 7.52 -11.64
N LEU A 108 9.53 6.91 -10.75
CA LEU A 108 9.49 5.47 -10.54
C LEU A 108 8.14 5.00 -9.99
N LEU A 109 7.61 5.69 -8.97
CA LEU A 109 6.29 5.35 -8.42
C LEU A 109 5.19 5.46 -9.47
N GLU A 110 5.25 6.46 -10.33
CA GLU A 110 4.29 6.64 -11.43
C GLU A 110 4.39 5.50 -12.46
N ARG A 111 5.60 5.11 -12.86
CA ARG A 111 5.80 3.96 -13.77
C ARG A 111 5.26 2.66 -13.17
N VAL A 112 5.49 2.43 -11.87
CA VAL A 112 4.97 1.26 -11.16
C VAL A 112 3.45 1.27 -11.12
N ARG A 113 2.83 2.41 -10.82
CA ARG A 113 1.38 2.58 -10.82
C ARG A 113 0.80 2.27 -12.19
N THR A 114 1.33 2.87 -13.24
CA THR A 114 0.87 2.68 -14.61
C THR A 114 0.94 1.21 -15.05
N ARG A 115 2.01 0.49 -14.68
CA ARG A 115 2.11 -0.95 -14.98
C ARG A 115 1.06 -1.78 -14.27
N LYS A 116 0.79 -1.50 -12.98
CA LYS A 116 -0.28 -2.18 -12.21
C LYS A 116 -1.65 -1.91 -12.80
N ASP A 117 -1.94 -0.65 -13.15
CA ASP A 117 -3.21 -0.23 -13.73
C ASP A 117 -3.43 -0.89 -15.10
N ALA A 118 -2.42 -0.91 -15.96
CA ALA A 118 -2.48 -1.55 -17.28
C ALA A 118 -2.73 -3.08 -17.15
N TYR A 119 -2.03 -3.74 -16.22
CA TYR A 119 -2.25 -5.15 -15.95
C TYR A 119 -3.70 -5.43 -15.51
N LEU A 120 -4.22 -4.63 -14.59
CA LEU A 120 -5.58 -4.79 -14.07
C LEU A 120 -6.62 -4.47 -15.15
N ALA A 121 -6.45 -3.38 -15.88
CA ALA A 121 -7.32 -2.99 -16.99
C ALA A 121 -7.45 -4.10 -18.05
N ALA A 122 -6.34 -4.72 -18.44
CA ALA A 122 -6.36 -5.83 -19.38
C ALA A 122 -7.18 -7.04 -18.88
N ARG A 123 -7.17 -7.31 -17.57
CA ARG A 123 -7.98 -8.37 -16.95
C ARG A 123 -9.46 -7.99 -16.87
N LEU A 124 -9.74 -6.76 -16.49
CA LEU A 124 -11.12 -6.27 -16.43
C LEU A 124 -11.78 -6.22 -17.81
N ALA A 125 -11.04 -5.94 -18.86
CA ALA A 125 -11.53 -5.92 -20.23
C ALA A 125 -12.06 -7.30 -20.73
N THR A 126 -11.71 -8.39 -20.06
CA THR A 126 -12.22 -9.74 -20.39
C THR A 126 -13.55 -10.08 -19.72
N LEU A 127 -14.04 -9.21 -18.83
CA LEU A 127 -15.28 -9.43 -18.08
C LEU A 127 -16.50 -8.92 -18.85
N ALA A 128 -17.65 -9.58 -18.63
CA ALA A 128 -18.93 -9.09 -19.11
C ALA A 128 -19.35 -7.80 -18.36
N PRO A 129 -20.16 -6.92 -18.97
CA PRO A 129 -20.61 -5.68 -18.33
C PRO A 129 -21.26 -5.89 -16.96
N GLU A 130 -22.03 -6.97 -16.80
CA GLU A 130 -22.70 -7.34 -15.53
C GLU A 130 -21.68 -7.69 -14.44
N GLN A 131 -20.60 -8.39 -14.81
CA GLN A 131 -19.53 -8.74 -13.88
C GLN A 131 -18.73 -7.49 -13.46
N LEU A 132 -18.53 -6.55 -14.38
CA LEU A 132 -17.89 -5.26 -14.07
C LEU A 132 -18.73 -4.43 -13.10
N ALA A 133 -20.07 -4.43 -13.26
CA ALA A 133 -20.97 -3.75 -12.34
C ALA A 133 -20.87 -4.35 -10.92
N VAL A 134 -20.94 -5.67 -10.80
CA VAL A 134 -20.78 -6.38 -9.51
C VAL A 134 -19.42 -6.07 -8.87
N LEU A 135 -18.37 -6.05 -9.66
CA LEU A 135 -17.02 -5.76 -9.15
C LEU A 135 -16.89 -4.31 -8.67
N ARG A 136 -17.53 -3.36 -9.35
CA ARG A 136 -17.58 -1.95 -8.93
C ARG A 136 -18.24 -1.80 -7.56
N ASP A 137 -19.39 -2.46 -7.37
CA ASP A 137 -20.12 -2.42 -6.11
C ASP A 137 -19.31 -3.09 -4.97
N ALA A 138 -18.70 -4.25 -5.27
CA ALA A 138 -17.82 -4.94 -4.32
C ALA A 138 -16.59 -4.10 -3.93
N THR A 139 -16.01 -3.36 -4.87
CA THR A 139 -14.89 -2.47 -4.58
C THR A 139 -15.28 -1.39 -3.58
N ALA A 140 -16.44 -0.74 -3.76
CA ALA A 140 -16.93 0.26 -2.82
C ALA A 140 -17.18 -0.31 -1.40
N VAL A 141 -17.59 -1.58 -1.30
CA VAL A 141 -17.75 -2.27 -0.01
C VAL A 141 -16.38 -2.52 0.65
N ILE A 142 -15.40 -2.97 -0.12
CA ILE A 142 -14.03 -3.23 0.37
C ILE A 142 -13.38 -1.91 0.85
N GLU A 143 -13.56 -0.82 0.12
CA GLU A 143 -13.04 0.50 0.51
C GLU A 143 -13.58 0.92 1.89
N ARG A 144 -14.89 0.78 2.13
CA ARG A 144 -15.50 1.06 3.44
C ARG A 144 -14.93 0.20 4.58
N LEU A 145 -14.68 -1.09 4.33
CA LEU A 145 -14.07 -1.98 5.34
C LEU A 145 -12.67 -1.51 5.75
N LEU A 146 -11.93 -0.89 4.83
CA LEU A 146 -10.58 -0.39 5.10
C LEU A 146 -10.58 0.98 5.82
N GLU A 147 -11.60 1.80 5.60
CA GLU A 147 -11.75 3.11 6.27
C GLU A 147 -12.06 2.95 7.77
N GLU A 148 -12.82 1.94 8.16
CA GLU A 148 -13.19 1.66 9.55
C GLU A 148 -11.98 1.26 10.43
N GLU A 149 -10.89 0.77 9.86
CA GLU A 149 -9.66 0.43 10.59
C GLU A 149 -8.76 1.64 10.90
N GLY A 150 -9.05 2.80 10.34
CA GLY A 150 -8.23 4.03 10.46
C GLY A 150 -8.66 5.02 11.56
N SER A 151 -9.67 4.68 12.40
CA SER A 151 -10.21 5.56 13.46
C SER A 151 -9.74 5.17 14.86
#